data_1f27e5671461b8a504dbf169bf8db916
#
_entry.id   1f27e5671461b8a504dbf169bf8db916
#
_cell.length_a   1.000
_cell.length_b   1.000
_cell.length_c   1.000
_cell.angle_alpha   90.00
_cell.angle_beta   90.00
_cell.angle_gamma   90.00
#
_symmetry.space_group_name_H-M   'P 1'
#
loop_
_entity.id
_entity.type
_entity.pdbx_description
1 polymer ?
#
loop_
_entity_poly.entity_id
_entity_poly.type
_entity_poly.pdbx_seq_one_letter_code
_entity_poly.pdbx_strand_id
1 'polypeptide(L)'
;MKGIIMKKIIKSVIAIAMAAVMVMALAACSGSAKDKMKGDWIYETIAGDSVADYAAKLGVDESSFASVWTFTDDKVIMKSAAATEEHNVQYKSNGAEIMEVGSTDKIQMSVTYENDKLSFKVKGADGNEYDYVMKKGTMEIGSSTAVEE
;
A
#
# COMPACT_ATOMS: atom_id res chain seq x y z
N MET A 1 -0.75 -9.44 25.13
CA MET A 1 0.11 -8.27 25.29
C MET A 1 0.55 -7.68 23.98
N LYS A 2 1.12 -8.49 23.06
CA LYS A 2 1.55 -7.99 21.75
C LYS A 2 0.39 -7.38 20.94
N GLY A 3 -0.82 -7.95 21.00
CA GLY A 3 -1.98 -7.42 20.30
C GLY A 3 -2.43 -6.04 20.76
N ILE A 4 -2.22 -5.72 22.04
CA ILE A 4 -2.58 -4.41 22.59
C ILE A 4 -1.64 -3.33 22.05
N ILE A 5 -0.35 -3.64 21.98
CA ILE A 5 0.67 -2.72 21.45
C ILE A 5 0.41 -2.46 19.99
N MET A 6 0.12 -3.50 19.20
CA MET A 6 -0.21 -3.37 17.80
C MET A 6 -1.45 -2.50 17.57
N LYS A 7 -2.50 -2.69 18.39
CA LYS A 7 -3.70 -1.85 18.28
C LYS A 7 -3.41 -0.38 18.55
N LYS A 8 -2.52 -0.09 19.50
CA LYS A 8 -2.12 1.30 19.78
C LYS A 8 -1.35 1.90 18.63
N ILE A 9 -0.44 1.14 18.03
CA ILE A 9 0.35 1.60 16.90
C ILE A 9 -0.55 1.87 15.71
N ILE A 10 -1.47 0.96 15.42
CA ILE A 10 -2.43 1.11 14.33
C ILE A 10 -3.27 2.37 14.53
N LYS A 11 -3.76 2.59 15.75
CA LYS A 11 -4.54 3.80 16.05
C LYS A 11 -3.73 5.07 15.85
N SER A 12 -2.46 5.04 16.24
CA SER A 12 -1.58 6.19 16.07
C SER A 12 -1.33 6.50 14.59
N VAL A 13 -1.09 5.46 13.80
CA VAL A 13 -0.88 5.61 12.36
C VAL A 13 -2.12 6.16 11.70
N ILE A 14 -3.29 5.64 12.05
CA ILE A 14 -4.56 6.12 11.52
C ILE A 14 -4.78 7.59 11.89
N ALA A 15 -4.51 7.95 13.13
CA ALA A 15 -4.71 9.33 13.60
C ALA A 15 -3.80 10.30 12.86
N ILE A 16 -2.55 9.91 12.63
CA ILE A 16 -1.60 10.74 11.89
C ILE A 16 -2.04 10.87 10.44
N ALA A 17 -2.44 9.77 9.83
CA ALA A 17 -2.91 9.78 8.45
C ALA A 17 -4.14 10.66 8.28
N MET A 18 -5.08 10.61 9.21
CA MET A 18 -6.28 11.43 9.14
C MET A 18 -5.99 12.91 9.33
N ALA A 19 -5.08 13.25 10.24
CA ALA A 19 -4.73 14.66 10.49
C ALA A 19 -4.06 15.28 9.28
N ALA A 20 -3.19 14.54 8.60
CA ALA A 20 -2.47 15.08 7.46
C ALA A 20 -3.30 15.07 6.18
N VAL A 21 -4.30 14.20 6.07
CA VAL A 21 -5.26 14.28 4.99
C VAL A 21 -6.00 15.62 5.01
N MET A 22 -6.29 16.14 6.20
CA MET A 22 -6.91 17.46 6.30
C MET A 22 -5.99 18.59 5.83
N VAL A 23 -4.70 18.49 6.14
CA VAL A 23 -3.71 19.48 5.68
C VAL A 23 -3.54 19.40 4.17
N MET A 24 -3.52 18.19 3.63
CA MET A 24 -3.42 17.96 2.19
C MET A 24 -4.66 18.47 1.44
N ALA A 25 -5.82 18.35 2.04
CA ALA A 25 -7.04 18.84 1.44
C ALA A 25 -7.03 20.35 1.23
N LEU A 26 -6.33 21.09 2.08
CA LEU A 26 -6.17 22.54 1.92
C LEU A 26 -5.16 22.88 0.84
N ALA A 27 -4.16 22.02 0.64
CA ALA A 27 -3.16 22.19 -0.42
C ALA A 27 -3.62 21.64 -1.75
N ALA A 28 -4.70 20.89 -1.77
CA ALA A 28 -5.17 20.13 -2.92
C ALA A 28 -5.87 20.98 -3.98
N CYS A 29 -5.97 22.28 -3.78
CA CYS A 29 -6.45 23.18 -4.82
C CYS A 29 -5.54 23.23 -6.03
N SER A 30 -4.36 22.57 -5.98
CA SER A 30 -3.35 22.62 -7.03
C SER A 30 -3.29 21.34 -7.91
N GLY A 31 -4.21 20.36 -7.72
CA GLY A 31 -4.26 19.20 -8.59
C GLY A 31 -4.42 17.87 -7.87
N SER A 32 -4.29 16.77 -8.63
CA SER A 32 -4.43 15.42 -8.09
C SER A 32 -3.09 14.90 -7.59
N ALA A 33 -3.13 13.81 -6.85
CA ALA A 33 -1.93 13.11 -6.38
C ALA A 33 -1.22 12.36 -7.52
N LYS A 34 -1.78 12.34 -8.72
CA LYS A 34 -1.30 11.54 -9.84
C LYS A 34 0.19 11.67 -10.09
N ASP A 35 0.69 12.90 -10.24
CA ASP A 35 2.10 13.11 -10.57
C ASP A 35 3.04 12.66 -9.46
N LYS A 36 2.58 12.73 -8.22
CA LYS A 36 3.38 12.33 -7.06
C LYS A 36 3.34 10.83 -6.82
N MET A 37 2.26 10.18 -7.25
CA MET A 37 2.09 8.74 -7.07
C MET A 37 2.75 7.92 -8.18
N LYS A 38 2.96 8.49 -9.36
CA LYS A 38 3.54 7.74 -10.47
C LYS A 38 4.91 7.19 -10.12
N GLY A 39 5.17 5.96 -10.54
CA GLY A 39 6.42 5.27 -10.29
C GLY A 39 6.23 4.06 -9.39
N ASP A 40 7.34 3.59 -8.83
CA ASP A 40 7.37 2.34 -8.07
C ASP A 40 7.27 2.58 -6.58
N TRP A 41 6.52 1.72 -5.91
CA TRP A 41 6.31 1.75 -4.47
C TRP A 41 6.49 0.36 -3.89
N ILE A 42 7.10 0.31 -2.70
CA ILE A 42 7.30 -0.93 -1.95
C ILE A 42 6.75 -0.78 -0.55
N TYR A 43 6.45 -1.88 0.11
CA TYR A 43 5.95 -1.83 1.48
C TYR A 43 7.03 -1.30 2.43
N GLU A 44 6.64 -0.40 3.30
CA GLU A 44 7.48 0.07 4.40
C GLU A 44 7.04 -0.57 5.71
N THR A 45 5.75 -0.50 6.02
CA THR A 45 5.22 -1.13 7.22
C THR A 45 3.92 -1.86 6.93
N ILE A 46 3.66 -2.90 7.70
CA ILE A 46 2.41 -3.65 7.70
C ILE A 46 1.95 -3.75 9.15
N ALA A 47 0.76 -3.26 9.42
CA ALA A 47 0.19 -3.25 10.76
C ALA A 47 1.07 -2.53 11.79
N GLY A 48 1.78 -1.51 11.34
CA GLY A 48 2.66 -0.72 12.20
C GLY A 48 4.06 -1.28 12.40
N ASP A 49 4.33 -2.48 11.90
CA ASP A 49 5.66 -3.10 11.99
C ASP A 49 6.40 -2.97 10.67
N SER A 50 7.74 -2.99 10.72
CA SER A 50 8.52 -3.16 9.49
C SER A 50 8.12 -4.50 8.84
N VAL A 51 8.35 -4.62 7.53
CA VAL A 51 7.99 -5.85 6.82
C VAL A 51 8.73 -7.05 7.43
N ALA A 52 9.99 -6.88 7.78
CA ALA A 52 10.79 -7.95 8.39
C ALA A 52 10.21 -8.38 9.74
N ASP A 53 9.85 -7.42 10.58
CA ASP A 53 9.27 -7.73 11.90
C ASP A 53 7.90 -8.38 11.78
N TYR A 54 7.10 -7.91 10.85
CA TYR A 54 5.78 -8.49 10.61
C TYR A 54 5.90 -9.94 10.13
N ALA A 55 6.81 -10.19 9.19
CA ALA A 55 7.07 -11.54 8.69
C ALA A 55 7.54 -12.46 9.81
N ALA A 56 8.46 -11.97 10.66
CA ALA A 56 8.97 -12.73 11.79
C ALA A 56 7.85 -13.12 12.77
N LYS A 57 6.91 -12.20 13.01
CA LYS A 57 5.76 -12.49 13.89
C LYS A 57 4.86 -13.58 13.32
N LEU A 58 4.79 -13.68 12.01
CA LEU A 58 3.99 -14.71 11.34
C LEU A 58 4.77 -16.00 11.12
N GLY A 59 6.08 -16.00 11.37
CA GLY A 59 6.93 -17.16 11.15
C GLY A 59 7.17 -17.44 9.67
N VAL A 60 7.14 -16.41 8.83
CA VAL A 60 7.37 -16.54 7.39
C VAL A 60 8.54 -15.68 6.96
N ASP A 61 9.03 -15.91 5.76
CA ASP A 61 10.11 -15.14 5.18
C ASP A 61 9.62 -13.74 4.78
N GLU A 62 10.47 -12.74 4.96
CA GLU A 62 10.15 -11.38 4.53
C GLU A 62 9.81 -11.34 3.03
N SER A 63 10.46 -12.15 2.23
CA SER A 63 10.21 -12.24 0.79
C SER A 63 8.76 -12.60 0.46
N SER A 64 8.04 -13.20 1.40
CA SER A 64 6.62 -13.50 1.21
C SER A 64 5.77 -12.24 1.01
N PHE A 65 6.28 -11.09 1.47
CA PHE A 65 5.60 -9.81 1.34
C PHE A 65 6.23 -8.91 0.28
N ALA A 66 7.20 -9.44 -0.48
CA ALA A 66 7.85 -8.65 -1.53
C ALA A 66 6.82 -8.29 -2.60
N SER A 67 6.67 -7.00 -2.85
CA SER A 67 5.72 -6.50 -3.82
C SER A 67 6.15 -5.13 -4.30
N VAL A 68 6.00 -4.89 -5.60
CA VAL A 68 6.22 -3.57 -6.19
C VAL A 68 4.92 -3.15 -6.87
N TRP A 69 4.43 -1.97 -6.51
CA TRP A 69 3.28 -1.36 -7.16
C TRP A 69 3.77 -0.23 -8.04
N THR A 70 3.53 -0.34 -9.32
CA THR A 70 3.92 0.68 -10.29
C THR A 70 2.68 1.45 -10.74
N PHE A 71 2.59 2.71 -10.35
CA PHE A 71 1.50 3.59 -10.77
C PHE A 71 1.85 4.28 -12.07
N THR A 72 0.95 4.23 -13.03
CA THR A 72 1.05 4.89 -14.32
C THR A 72 -0.02 5.96 -14.44
N ASP A 73 -0.24 6.50 -15.64
CA ASP A 73 -1.26 7.54 -15.85
C ASP A 73 -2.67 7.10 -15.48
N ASP A 74 -3.00 5.82 -15.67
CA ASP A 74 -4.37 5.33 -15.50
C ASP A 74 -4.45 3.95 -14.84
N LYS A 75 -3.31 3.37 -14.46
CA LYS A 75 -3.27 2.01 -13.93
C LYS A 75 -2.27 1.88 -12.80
N VAL A 76 -2.43 0.83 -12.02
CA VAL A 76 -1.38 0.34 -11.12
C VAL A 76 -1.09 -1.11 -11.47
N ILE A 77 0.19 -1.43 -11.58
CA ILE A 77 0.66 -2.80 -11.82
C ILE A 77 1.22 -3.30 -10.51
N MET A 78 0.57 -4.29 -9.94
CA MET A 78 0.97 -4.89 -8.66
C MET A 78 1.71 -6.18 -8.94
N LYS A 79 3.01 -6.17 -8.68
CA LYS A 79 3.88 -7.31 -8.97
C LYS A 79 4.36 -7.94 -7.67
N SER A 80 4.11 -9.23 -7.52
CA SER A 80 4.61 -10.03 -6.39
C SER A 80 5.21 -11.33 -6.92
N ALA A 81 5.80 -12.11 -6.03
CA ALA A 81 6.35 -13.41 -6.42
C ALA A 81 5.26 -14.36 -6.94
N ALA A 82 4.04 -14.19 -6.48
CA ALA A 82 2.93 -15.08 -6.85
C ALA A 82 2.27 -14.69 -8.17
N ALA A 83 2.16 -13.38 -8.45
CA ALA A 83 1.36 -12.92 -9.58
C ALA A 83 1.69 -11.47 -9.93
N THR A 84 1.27 -11.08 -11.13
CA THR A 84 1.25 -9.67 -11.56
C THR A 84 -0.18 -9.34 -11.94
N GLU A 85 -0.71 -8.29 -11.33
CA GLU A 85 -2.07 -7.83 -11.59
C GLU A 85 -2.07 -6.40 -12.07
N GLU A 86 -2.99 -6.06 -12.96
CA GLU A 86 -3.21 -4.70 -13.42
C GLU A 86 -4.59 -4.25 -13.00
N HIS A 87 -4.65 -3.04 -12.43
CA HIS A 87 -5.90 -2.44 -12.00
C HIS A 87 -6.01 -1.05 -12.57
N ASN A 88 -7.21 -0.65 -12.99
CA ASN A 88 -7.46 0.73 -13.34
C ASN A 88 -7.45 1.60 -12.09
N VAL A 89 -7.01 2.83 -12.23
CA VAL A 89 -6.87 3.77 -11.12
C VAL A 89 -7.57 5.08 -11.46
N GLN A 90 -8.32 5.58 -10.49
CA GLN A 90 -8.86 6.93 -10.53
C GLN A 90 -8.14 7.78 -9.50
N TYR A 91 -7.38 8.78 -9.97
CA TYR A 91 -6.64 9.64 -9.06
C TYR A 91 -7.56 10.70 -8.44
N LYS A 92 -7.31 10.97 -7.17
CA LYS A 92 -8.00 12.00 -6.39
C LYS A 92 -6.98 13.05 -5.95
N SER A 93 -7.44 14.10 -5.29
CA SER A 93 -6.54 15.15 -4.82
C SER A 93 -5.51 14.65 -3.82
N ASN A 94 -5.84 13.64 -3.02
CA ASN A 94 -4.98 13.15 -1.94
C ASN A 94 -4.70 11.65 -2.04
N GLY A 95 -4.88 11.05 -3.20
CA GLY A 95 -4.64 9.63 -3.34
C GLY A 95 -5.27 9.07 -4.61
N ALA A 96 -5.76 7.85 -4.53
CA ALA A 96 -6.33 7.17 -5.67
C ALA A 96 -7.30 6.07 -5.23
N GLU A 97 -8.25 5.79 -6.10
CA GLU A 97 -9.10 4.61 -5.97
C GLU A 97 -8.63 3.57 -6.98
N ILE A 98 -8.36 2.37 -6.48
CA ILE A 98 -7.92 1.25 -7.30
C ILE A 98 -9.13 0.37 -7.56
N MET A 99 -9.40 0.08 -8.82
CA MET A 99 -10.56 -0.68 -9.22
C MET A 99 -10.30 -2.18 -9.15
N GLU A 100 -11.35 -2.97 -9.10
CA GLU A 100 -11.22 -4.42 -9.26
C GLU A 100 -10.66 -4.73 -10.64
N VAL A 101 -9.98 -5.87 -10.77
CA VAL A 101 -9.39 -6.30 -12.04
C VAL A 101 -10.45 -6.28 -13.14
N GLY A 102 -10.12 -5.59 -14.23
CA GLY A 102 -11.02 -5.50 -15.38
C GLY A 102 -12.19 -4.55 -15.22
N SER A 103 -12.31 -3.85 -14.09
CA SER A 103 -13.40 -2.92 -13.85
C SER A 103 -12.92 -1.48 -13.96
N THR A 104 -13.84 -0.60 -14.34
CA THR A 104 -13.57 0.86 -14.38
C THR A 104 -14.40 1.61 -13.33
N ASP A 105 -15.31 0.93 -12.65
CA ASP A 105 -16.24 1.57 -11.72
C ASP A 105 -16.36 0.88 -10.36
N LYS A 106 -15.85 -0.34 -10.24
CA LYS A 106 -15.93 -1.07 -8.97
C LYS A 106 -14.64 -0.88 -8.19
N ILE A 107 -14.73 -0.14 -7.11
CA ILE A 107 -13.57 0.17 -6.26
C ILE A 107 -13.20 -1.04 -5.42
N GLN A 108 -11.95 -1.47 -5.54
CA GLN A 108 -11.39 -2.50 -4.70
C GLN A 108 -10.80 -1.91 -3.42
N MET A 109 -10.05 -0.82 -3.55
CA MET A 109 -9.46 -0.17 -2.38
C MET A 109 -9.18 1.31 -2.66
N SER A 110 -9.09 2.07 -1.59
CA SER A 110 -8.69 3.47 -1.65
C SER A 110 -7.32 3.62 -1.01
N VAL A 111 -6.46 4.38 -1.68
CA VAL A 111 -5.08 4.63 -1.25
C VAL A 111 -4.93 6.12 -1.00
N THR A 112 -4.34 6.49 0.13
CA THR A 112 -4.06 7.88 0.49
C THR A 112 -2.59 8.16 0.25
N TYR A 113 -2.29 9.29 -0.40
CA TYR A 113 -0.93 9.81 -0.56
C TYR A 113 -0.69 10.93 0.44
N GLU A 114 0.42 10.82 1.19
CA GLU A 114 0.73 11.78 2.22
C GLU A 114 2.20 11.68 2.60
N ASN A 115 2.90 12.81 2.64
CA ASN A 115 4.31 12.88 3.06
C ASN A 115 5.19 11.87 2.35
N ASP A 116 5.02 11.75 1.04
CA ASP A 116 5.76 10.82 0.18
C ASP A 116 5.54 9.34 0.56
N LYS A 117 4.39 9.06 1.15
CA LYS A 117 3.99 7.69 1.50
C LYS A 117 2.60 7.40 0.96
N LEU A 118 2.35 6.13 0.69
CA LEU A 118 1.00 5.64 0.41
C LEU A 118 0.52 4.85 1.62
N SER A 119 -0.75 5.01 1.97
CA SER A 119 -1.35 4.21 3.03
C SER A 119 -2.72 3.70 2.61
N PHE A 120 -3.03 2.50 3.04
CA PHE A 120 -4.32 1.87 2.77
C PHE A 120 -4.60 0.80 3.81
N LYS A 121 -5.84 0.34 3.86
CA LYS A 121 -6.27 -0.68 4.80
C LYS A 121 -6.67 -1.94 4.06
N VAL A 122 -6.29 -3.08 4.62
CA VAL A 122 -6.68 -4.39 4.10
C VAL A 122 -7.39 -5.14 5.21
N LYS A 123 -8.54 -5.69 4.88
CA LYS A 123 -9.28 -6.52 5.82
C LYS A 123 -8.71 -7.95 5.77
N GLY A 124 -8.24 -8.42 6.92
CA GLY A 124 -7.71 -9.77 7.03
C GLY A 124 -8.80 -10.82 7.12
N ALA A 125 -8.39 -12.07 7.00
CA ALA A 125 -9.31 -13.21 7.12
C ALA A 125 -9.94 -13.29 8.51
N ASP A 126 -9.30 -12.72 9.52
CA ASP A 126 -9.81 -12.65 10.88
C ASP A 126 -10.86 -11.55 11.09
N GLY A 127 -11.18 -10.78 10.05
CA GLY A 127 -12.13 -9.69 10.10
C GLY A 127 -11.53 -8.36 10.57
N ASN A 128 -10.27 -8.34 10.98
CA ASN A 128 -9.59 -7.12 11.40
C ASN A 128 -9.03 -6.37 10.21
N GLU A 129 -8.95 -5.04 10.34
CA GLU A 129 -8.31 -4.20 9.35
C GLU A 129 -6.86 -3.95 9.72
N TYR A 130 -5.98 -4.05 8.73
CA TYR A 130 -4.55 -3.84 8.90
C TYR A 130 -4.11 -2.67 8.03
N ASP A 131 -3.31 -1.78 8.61
CA ASP A 131 -2.79 -0.62 7.92
C ASP A 131 -1.50 -1.00 7.19
N TYR A 132 -1.45 -0.66 5.92
CA TYR A 132 -0.28 -0.83 5.08
C TYR A 132 0.26 0.54 4.70
N VAL A 133 1.58 0.70 4.79
CA VAL A 133 2.24 1.92 4.36
C VAL A 133 3.31 1.53 3.34
N MET A 134 3.35 2.27 2.24
CA MET A 134 4.34 2.09 1.19
C MET A 134 5.19 3.33 1.03
N LYS A 135 6.42 3.14 0.60
CA LYS A 135 7.36 4.22 0.29
C LYS A 135 7.81 4.11 -1.15
N LYS A 136 8.29 5.20 -1.71
CA LYS A 136 8.92 5.19 -3.03
C LYS A 136 10.10 4.25 -3.01
N GLY A 137 10.20 3.41 -4.05
CA GLY A 137 11.30 2.50 -4.18
C GLY A 137 10.92 1.31 -5.03
N THR A 138 11.92 0.55 -5.42
CA THR A 138 11.72 -0.68 -6.17
C THR A 138 12.57 -1.78 -5.56
N MET A 139 12.23 -3.00 -5.88
CA MET A 139 13.01 -4.16 -5.46
C MET A 139 12.85 -5.24 -6.51
N GLU A 140 13.79 -6.15 -6.55
CA GLU A 140 13.65 -7.32 -7.40
C GLU A 140 12.69 -8.29 -6.73
N ILE A 141 11.69 -8.70 -7.48
CA ILE A 141 10.77 -9.72 -7.01
C ILE A 141 11.37 -11.06 -7.38
N GLY A 142 11.86 -11.77 -6.38
CA GLY A 142 12.38 -13.10 -6.57
C GLY A 142 11.27 -14.00 -7.07
N SER A 143 11.38 -14.42 -8.32
CA SER A 143 10.41 -15.37 -8.83
C SER A 143 10.91 -16.77 -8.58
N SER A 144 10.01 -17.68 -8.36
CA SER A 144 10.36 -19.08 -8.19
C SER A 144 11.06 -19.63 -9.44
N THR A 145 10.89 -18.99 -10.57
CA THR A 145 11.54 -19.39 -11.80
C THR A 145 13.03 -19.18 -11.76
N ALA A 146 13.50 -18.24 -10.97
CA ALA A 146 14.93 -18.02 -10.84
C ALA A 146 15.65 -19.20 -10.21
N VAL A 147 14.93 -20.07 -9.58
CA VAL A 147 15.48 -21.22 -8.87
C VAL A 147 15.72 -22.40 -9.77
N GLU A 148 15.18 -22.38 -10.94
CA GLU A 148 15.24 -23.53 -11.83
C GLU A 148 16.49 -23.66 -12.62
N GLU A 149 17.37 -22.70 -12.50
CA GLU A 149 18.65 -22.79 -13.15
C GLU A 149 19.62 -23.69 -12.42
#